data_1acb157a8a976dad0fdc4734488d13c1
#
_entry.id   1acb157a8a976dad0fdc4734488d13c1
#
_cell.length_a   1.000
_cell.length_b   1.000
_cell.length_c   1.000
_cell.angle_alpha   90.00
_cell.angle_beta   90.00
_cell.angle_gamma   90.00
#
_symmetry.space_group_name_H-M   'P 1'
#
loop_
_entity.id
_entity.type
_entity.pdbx_description
1 polymer ?
#
loop_
_entity_poly.entity_id
_entity_poly.type
_entity_poly.pdbx_seq_one_letter_code
_entity_poly.pdbx_strand_id
1 'polypeptide(L)'
;EEFGIYKADKIVPTIIFDDFTTSFHWVDFDFKVKSSAMKMLRPKSTFDGSFRYVFYAMECIGFEAVDHTRHWISKYSQFEIPLPPPPVQEEIVKILDRFAEYAAELQAELQARQEQYEYYRNKLLTFNEIGGGYSRRNMDENE
;
A
#
# COMPACT_ATOMS: atom_id res chain seq x y z
N GLU A 1 7.52 -26.40 -5.15
CA GLU A 1 6.35 -26.16 -5.99
C GLU A 1 6.50 -24.78 -6.62
N GLU A 2 6.67 -24.72 -7.95
CA GLU A 2 6.61 -23.45 -8.65
C GLU A 2 5.16 -23.00 -8.69
N PHE A 3 4.82 -22.04 -7.86
CA PHE A 3 3.56 -21.35 -7.96
C PHE A 3 3.51 -20.57 -9.28
N GLY A 4 2.48 -20.83 -10.08
CA GLY A 4 2.29 -20.20 -11.38
C GLY A 4 2.14 -18.68 -11.31
N ILE A 5 2.21 -18.04 -12.48
CA ILE A 5 1.86 -16.62 -12.61
C ILE A 5 0.34 -16.50 -12.62
N TYR A 6 -0.20 -15.70 -11.72
CA TYR A 6 -1.61 -15.35 -11.69
C TYR A 6 -1.85 -14.10 -12.54
N LYS A 7 -2.87 -14.18 -13.38
CA LYS A 7 -3.25 -13.10 -14.27
C LYS A 7 -4.22 -12.16 -13.58
N ALA A 8 -3.86 -10.89 -13.55
CA ALA A 8 -4.74 -9.80 -13.18
C ALA A 8 -4.46 -8.58 -14.07
N ASP A 9 -5.47 -7.79 -14.31
CA ASP A 9 -5.39 -6.53 -15.04
C ASP A 9 -6.44 -5.54 -14.50
N LYS A 10 -6.53 -4.37 -15.10
CA LYS A 10 -7.49 -3.33 -14.69
C LYS A 10 -8.96 -3.75 -14.89
N ILE A 11 -9.23 -4.75 -15.74
CA ILE A 11 -10.60 -5.26 -16.00
C ILE A 11 -10.94 -6.36 -15.01
N VAL A 12 -9.94 -7.23 -14.70
CA VAL A 12 -10.10 -8.36 -13.78
C VAL A 12 -9.05 -8.25 -12.65
N PRO A 13 -9.21 -7.28 -11.76
CA PRO A 13 -8.30 -7.10 -10.64
C PRO A 13 -8.50 -8.18 -9.58
N THR A 14 -7.53 -8.29 -8.68
CA THR A 14 -7.53 -9.24 -7.58
C THR A 14 -7.19 -8.51 -6.28
N ILE A 15 -7.88 -8.82 -5.19
CA ILE A 15 -7.43 -8.46 -3.85
C ILE A 15 -6.64 -9.64 -3.30
N ILE A 16 -5.37 -9.39 -2.96
CA ILE A 16 -4.53 -10.36 -2.25
C ILE A 16 -4.67 -10.09 -0.76
N PHE A 17 -5.08 -11.11 -0.01
CA PHE A 17 -5.28 -11.04 1.43
C PHE A 17 -4.31 -11.98 2.14
N ASP A 18 -3.57 -11.46 3.11
CA ASP A 18 -2.70 -12.27 3.97
C ASP A 18 -3.49 -12.82 5.16
N ASP A 19 -3.57 -14.14 5.23
CA ASP A 19 -4.37 -14.89 6.21
C ASP A 19 -3.83 -14.78 7.65
N PHE A 20 -2.58 -14.34 7.84
CA PHE A 20 -1.96 -14.15 9.15
C PHE A 20 -1.97 -12.71 9.65
N THR A 21 -1.64 -11.78 8.78
CA THR A 21 -1.55 -10.36 9.14
C THR A 21 -2.84 -9.61 8.93
N THR A 22 -3.78 -10.19 8.17
CA THR A 22 -5.03 -9.55 7.69
C THR A 22 -4.81 -8.32 6.83
N SER A 23 -3.58 -8.09 6.39
CA SER A 23 -3.28 -7.05 5.40
C SER A 23 -3.78 -7.47 4.02
N PHE A 24 -4.17 -6.50 3.20
CA PHE A 24 -4.63 -6.80 1.85
C PHE A 24 -4.22 -5.70 0.88
N HIS A 25 -4.10 -6.08 -0.40
CA HIS A 25 -3.64 -5.22 -1.46
C HIS A 25 -4.47 -5.40 -2.72
N TRP A 26 -4.76 -4.28 -3.38
CA TRP A 26 -5.33 -4.29 -4.71
C TRP A 26 -4.25 -4.54 -5.75
N VAL A 27 -4.48 -5.52 -6.65
CA VAL A 27 -3.54 -5.91 -7.70
C VAL A 27 -4.26 -5.96 -9.04
N ASP A 28 -3.78 -5.19 -9.98
CA ASP A 28 -4.28 -5.08 -11.36
C ASP A 28 -3.20 -5.36 -12.41
N PHE A 29 -2.21 -6.18 -12.02
CA PHE A 29 -1.11 -6.64 -12.85
C PHE A 29 -0.78 -8.11 -12.54
N ASP A 30 -0.07 -8.78 -13.45
CA ASP A 30 0.35 -10.17 -13.25
C ASP A 30 1.27 -10.33 -12.05
N PHE A 31 1.03 -11.33 -11.23
CA PHE A 31 1.78 -11.53 -9.97
C PHE A 31 2.05 -13.01 -9.68
N LYS A 32 3.03 -13.26 -8.83
CA LYS A 32 3.33 -14.61 -8.28
C LYS A 32 3.02 -14.63 -6.79
N VAL A 33 2.41 -15.73 -6.35
CA VAL A 33 2.17 -16.00 -4.93
C VAL A 33 3.16 -17.05 -4.46
N LYS A 34 3.86 -16.77 -3.36
CA LYS A 34 4.88 -17.67 -2.77
C LYS A 34 4.41 -18.37 -1.50
N SER A 35 3.20 -18.11 -1.05
CA SER A 35 2.67 -18.66 0.21
C SER A 35 1.22 -19.06 0.07
N SER A 36 0.87 -20.22 0.64
CA SER A 36 -0.53 -20.68 0.76
C SER A 36 -1.36 -19.84 1.74
N ALA A 37 -0.74 -18.96 2.50
CA ALA A 37 -1.42 -18.02 3.38
C ALA A 37 -2.05 -16.84 2.60
N MET A 38 -1.58 -16.58 1.37
CA MET A 38 -2.17 -15.55 0.52
C MET A 38 -3.48 -16.04 -0.09
N LYS A 39 -4.57 -15.34 0.21
CA LYS A 39 -5.89 -15.56 -0.38
C LYS A 39 -6.09 -14.58 -1.53
N MET A 40 -6.54 -15.09 -2.65
CA MET A 40 -6.85 -14.27 -3.82
C MET A 40 -8.37 -14.12 -3.90
N LEU A 41 -8.84 -12.90 -3.72
CA LEU A 41 -10.26 -12.59 -3.74
C LEU A 41 -10.64 -11.98 -5.09
N ARG A 42 -11.71 -12.50 -5.67
CA ARG A 42 -12.34 -11.98 -6.89
C ARG A 42 -13.85 -12.00 -6.73
N PRO A 43 -14.57 -11.08 -7.37
CA PRO A 43 -16.03 -11.12 -7.33
C PRO A 43 -16.56 -12.38 -8.00
N LYS A 44 -17.65 -12.91 -7.47
CA LYS A 44 -18.40 -13.97 -8.16
C LYS A 44 -19.10 -13.37 -9.39
N SER A 45 -19.37 -14.19 -10.39
CA SER A 45 -20.10 -13.78 -11.61
C SER A 45 -21.51 -13.23 -11.34
N THR A 46 -22.07 -13.55 -10.19
CA THR A 46 -23.38 -13.05 -9.72
C THR A 46 -23.32 -11.72 -8.99
N PHE A 47 -22.11 -11.21 -8.73
CA PHE A 47 -21.92 -9.92 -8.08
C PHE A 47 -22.03 -8.80 -9.10
N ASP A 48 -22.98 -7.88 -8.92
CA ASP A 48 -23.27 -6.76 -9.82
C ASP A 48 -22.76 -5.41 -9.31
N GLY A 49 -22.06 -5.41 -8.16
CA GLY A 49 -21.50 -4.20 -7.54
C GLY A 49 -20.09 -3.89 -8.00
N SER A 50 -19.55 -2.81 -7.45
CA SER A 50 -18.16 -2.40 -7.66
C SER A 50 -17.21 -3.21 -6.76
N PHE A 51 -16.30 -3.98 -7.35
CA PHE A 51 -15.27 -4.70 -6.59
C PHE A 51 -14.26 -3.74 -5.92
N ARG A 52 -14.05 -2.57 -6.54
CA ARG A 52 -13.24 -1.51 -5.94
C ARG A 52 -13.89 -0.93 -4.68
N TYR A 53 -15.23 -0.83 -4.67
CA TYR A 53 -15.98 -0.48 -3.47
C TYR A 53 -15.77 -1.50 -2.35
N VAL A 54 -15.80 -2.80 -2.67
CA VAL A 54 -15.54 -3.86 -1.69
C VAL A 54 -14.15 -3.70 -1.06
N PHE A 55 -13.14 -3.37 -1.86
CA PHE A 55 -11.79 -3.09 -1.37
C PHE A 55 -11.80 -1.97 -0.32
N TYR A 56 -12.41 -0.84 -0.60
CA TYR A 56 -12.52 0.27 0.35
C TYR A 56 -13.36 -0.08 1.59
N ALA A 57 -14.45 -0.83 1.40
CA ALA A 57 -15.25 -1.29 2.54
C ALA A 57 -14.48 -2.23 3.47
N MET A 58 -13.58 -3.06 2.92
CA MET A 58 -12.68 -3.89 3.73
C MET A 58 -11.73 -3.06 4.59
N GLU A 59 -11.25 -1.91 4.13
CA GLU A 59 -10.42 -0.99 4.93
C GLU A 59 -11.14 -0.46 6.16
N CYS A 60 -12.48 -0.36 6.11
CA CYS A 60 -13.29 0.11 7.23
C CYS A 60 -13.56 -0.96 8.29
N ILE A 61 -13.25 -2.23 8.04
CA ILE A 61 -13.50 -3.32 9.02
C ILE A 61 -12.63 -3.14 10.27
N GLY A 62 -11.39 -2.62 10.13
CA GLY A 62 -10.52 -2.29 11.25
C GLY A 62 -10.13 -3.50 12.12
N PHE A 63 -10.12 -4.70 11.55
CA PHE A 63 -9.73 -5.91 12.25
C PHE A 63 -8.22 -6.02 12.33
N GLU A 64 -7.69 -6.12 13.55
CA GLU A 64 -6.28 -6.37 13.81
C GLU A 64 -6.06 -7.82 14.26
N ALA A 65 -5.09 -8.50 13.63
CA ALA A 65 -4.69 -9.84 14.02
C ALA A 65 -3.94 -9.79 15.36
N VAL A 66 -4.47 -10.46 16.38
CA VAL A 66 -3.90 -10.50 17.74
C VAL A 66 -2.94 -11.68 17.91
N ASP A 67 -3.06 -12.70 17.06
CA ASP A 67 -2.28 -13.93 17.12
C ASP A 67 -1.81 -14.35 15.71
N HIS A 68 -0.93 -15.36 15.64
CA HIS A 68 -0.41 -15.91 14.39
C HIS A 68 -1.27 -17.06 13.83
N THR A 69 -2.58 -17.04 14.04
CA THR A 69 -3.51 -18.01 13.46
C THR A 69 -4.03 -17.51 12.10
N ARG A 70 -4.67 -18.40 11.35
CA ARG A 70 -5.31 -18.04 10.08
C ARG A 70 -6.68 -17.42 10.37
N HIS A 71 -6.89 -16.19 9.87
CA HIS A 71 -8.06 -15.39 10.21
C HIS A 71 -9.16 -15.38 9.15
N TRP A 72 -8.84 -15.77 7.89
CA TRP A 72 -9.81 -15.67 6.79
C TRP A 72 -11.09 -16.47 7.06
N ILE A 73 -10.96 -17.78 7.23
CA ILE A 73 -12.13 -18.69 7.38
C ILE A 73 -12.83 -18.48 8.72
N SER A 74 -12.07 -18.32 9.80
CA SER A 74 -12.61 -18.29 11.16
C SER A 74 -13.28 -16.97 11.53
N LYS A 75 -12.83 -15.87 10.97
CA LYS A 75 -13.26 -14.52 11.38
C LYS A 75 -13.53 -13.60 10.20
N TYR A 76 -12.51 -13.32 9.37
CA TYR A 76 -12.56 -12.23 8.42
C TYR A 76 -13.63 -12.40 7.33
N SER A 77 -13.81 -13.62 6.81
CA SER A 77 -14.85 -13.89 5.80
C SER A 77 -16.29 -13.80 6.33
N GLN A 78 -16.46 -13.67 7.66
CA GLN A 78 -17.76 -13.56 8.31
C GLN A 78 -18.19 -12.10 8.52
N PHE A 79 -17.29 -11.14 8.30
CA PHE A 79 -17.66 -9.73 8.43
C PHE A 79 -18.62 -9.30 7.33
N GLU A 80 -19.62 -8.56 7.73
CA GLU A 80 -20.59 -7.96 6.83
C GLU A 80 -20.13 -6.55 6.46
N ILE A 81 -20.24 -6.20 5.20
CA ILE A 81 -20.02 -4.86 4.69
C ILE A 81 -21.31 -4.29 4.13
N PRO A 82 -21.60 -2.98 4.31
CA PRO A 82 -22.77 -2.37 3.70
C PRO A 82 -22.62 -2.36 2.17
N LEU A 83 -23.66 -2.74 1.45
CA LEU A 83 -23.70 -2.72 -0.01
C LEU A 83 -24.82 -1.79 -0.48
N PRO A 84 -24.55 -0.49 -0.61
CA PRO A 84 -25.52 0.44 -1.21
C PRO A 84 -25.75 0.10 -2.71
N PRO A 85 -26.76 0.68 -3.35
CA PRO A 85 -26.99 0.46 -4.77
C PRO A 85 -25.74 0.75 -5.62
N PRO A 86 -25.52 0.01 -6.73
CA PRO A 86 -24.30 0.15 -7.55
C PRO A 86 -23.95 1.57 -7.96
N PRO A 87 -24.86 2.46 -8.35
CA PRO A 87 -24.51 3.85 -8.67
C PRO A 87 -23.91 4.63 -7.49
N VAL A 88 -24.33 4.33 -6.26
CA VAL A 88 -23.77 4.94 -5.05
C VAL A 88 -22.36 4.40 -4.78
N GLN A 89 -22.14 3.09 -4.98
CA GLN A 89 -20.82 2.49 -4.88
C GLN A 89 -19.84 3.15 -5.86
N GLU A 90 -20.23 3.38 -7.09
CA GLU A 90 -19.40 4.01 -8.13
C GLU A 90 -19.00 5.45 -7.76
N GLU A 91 -19.93 6.25 -7.24
CA GLU A 91 -19.63 7.62 -6.79
C GLU A 91 -18.67 7.63 -5.58
N ILE A 92 -18.85 6.71 -4.64
CA ILE A 92 -17.91 6.55 -3.51
C ILE A 92 -16.52 6.19 -4.01
N VAL A 93 -16.40 5.21 -4.90
CA VAL A 93 -15.13 4.79 -5.49
C VAL A 93 -14.45 5.95 -6.21
N LYS A 94 -15.17 6.69 -7.02
CA LYS A 94 -14.64 7.84 -7.76
C LYS A 94 -14.04 8.91 -6.83
N ILE A 95 -14.69 9.16 -5.69
CA ILE A 95 -14.20 10.11 -4.70
C ILE A 95 -12.93 9.55 -4.02
N LEU A 96 -12.97 8.31 -3.55
CA LEU A 96 -11.86 7.69 -2.81
C LEU A 96 -10.63 7.44 -3.71
N ASP A 97 -10.81 6.98 -4.94
CA ASP A 97 -9.72 6.82 -5.90
C ASP A 97 -9.00 8.16 -6.16
N ARG A 98 -9.75 9.26 -6.29
CA ARG A 98 -9.14 10.59 -6.44
C ARG A 98 -8.32 11.01 -5.23
N PHE A 99 -8.78 10.74 -4.02
CA PHE A 99 -7.99 10.99 -2.81
C PHE A 99 -6.75 10.10 -2.73
N ALA A 100 -6.86 8.83 -3.15
CA ALA A 100 -5.71 7.92 -3.19
C ALA A 100 -4.66 8.39 -4.21
N GLU A 101 -5.07 8.88 -5.37
CA GLU A 101 -4.18 9.50 -6.37
C GLU A 101 -3.46 10.72 -5.79
N TYR A 102 -4.18 11.65 -5.17
CA TYR A 102 -3.57 12.83 -4.54
C TYR A 102 -2.59 12.46 -3.41
N ALA A 103 -2.94 11.47 -2.59
CA ALA A 103 -2.05 10.99 -1.55
C ALA A 103 -0.75 10.40 -2.13
N ALA A 104 -0.84 9.64 -3.22
CA ALA A 104 0.33 9.10 -3.92
C ALA A 104 1.20 10.21 -4.54
N GLU A 105 0.60 11.22 -5.17
CA GLU A 105 1.32 12.38 -5.71
C GLU A 105 2.05 13.15 -4.62
N LEU A 106 1.39 13.45 -3.49
CA LEU A 106 2.00 14.13 -2.36
C LEU A 106 3.15 13.32 -1.74
N GLN A 107 3.00 12.00 -1.66
CA GLN A 107 4.06 11.12 -1.16
C GLN A 107 5.29 11.15 -2.09
N ALA A 108 5.07 11.12 -3.40
CA ALA A 108 6.14 11.22 -4.38
C ALA A 108 6.84 12.60 -4.33
N GLU A 109 6.08 13.68 -4.17
CA GLU A 109 6.66 15.02 -4.00
C GLU A 109 7.48 15.11 -2.71
N LEU A 110 6.97 14.58 -1.60
CA LEU A 110 7.68 14.54 -0.32
C LEU A 110 9.03 13.83 -0.47
N GLN A 111 9.03 12.66 -1.10
CA GLN A 111 10.27 11.92 -1.35
C GLN A 111 11.25 12.73 -2.20
N ALA A 112 10.80 13.34 -3.29
CA ALA A 112 11.65 14.17 -4.15
C ALA A 112 12.25 15.36 -3.39
N ARG A 113 11.48 15.99 -2.48
CA ARG A 113 11.97 17.08 -1.62
C ARG A 113 13.00 16.59 -0.60
N GLN A 114 12.82 15.42 -0.03
CA GLN A 114 13.79 14.80 0.88
C GLN A 114 15.10 14.52 0.16
N GLU A 115 15.08 13.93 -1.04
CA GLU A 115 16.26 13.68 -1.86
C GLU A 115 16.98 15.00 -2.24
N GLN A 116 16.20 16.03 -2.61
CA GLN A 116 16.74 17.36 -2.90
C GLN A 116 17.41 17.97 -1.68
N TYR A 117 16.78 17.88 -0.50
CA TYR A 117 17.35 18.36 0.76
C TYR A 117 18.65 17.64 1.09
N GLU A 118 18.69 16.32 0.99
CA GLU A 118 19.90 15.53 1.26
C GLU A 118 21.03 15.88 0.30
N TYR A 119 20.72 16.03 -0.98
CA TYR A 119 21.70 16.45 -1.99
C TYR A 119 22.33 17.79 -1.65
N TYR A 120 21.50 18.81 -1.40
CA TYR A 120 22.03 20.15 -1.09
C TYR A 120 22.70 20.23 0.26
N ARG A 121 22.16 19.55 1.29
CA ARG A 121 22.80 19.44 2.59
C ARG A 121 24.23 18.89 2.44
N ASN A 122 24.36 17.78 1.76
CA ASN A 122 25.65 17.14 1.56
C ASN A 122 26.57 18.02 0.73
N LYS A 123 26.07 18.60 -0.36
CA LYS A 123 26.86 19.52 -1.22
C LYS A 123 27.34 20.75 -0.49
N LEU A 124 26.52 21.36 0.37
CA LEU A 124 26.85 22.58 1.10
C LEU A 124 27.75 22.32 2.33
N LEU A 125 27.62 21.16 2.96
CA LEU A 125 28.35 20.81 4.18
C LEU A 125 29.58 19.95 3.91
N THR A 126 29.74 19.37 2.72
CA THR A 126 30.94 18.71 2.29
C THR A 126 31.89 19.76 1.72
N PHE A 127 32.69 20.35 2.59
CA PHE A 127 33.77 21.25 2.15
C PHE A 127 34.87 20.39 1.55
N ASN A 128 34.81 20.09 0.26
CA ASN A 128 35.91 19.51 -0.47
C ASN A 128 37.07 20.53 -0.43
N GLU A 129 38.29 20.07 -0.18
CA GLU A 129 39.51 20.84 -0.15
C GLU A 129 39.79 21.53 -1.50
N ILE A 130 39.08 22.64 -1.73
CA ILE A 130 39.57 23.66 -2.65
C ILE A 130 40.44 24.56 -1.81
N GLY A 131 41.73 24.22 -1.74
CA GLY A 131 42.84 24.95 -1.25
C GLY A 131 42.60 26.15 -0.33
N GLY A 132 42.42 25.98 0.96
CA GLY A 132 42.38 27.11 1.89
C GLY A 132 41.53 26.89 3.15
N GLY A 133 42.08 26.27 4.15
CA GLY A 133 41.93 26.75 5.51
C GLY A 133 40.61 26.68 6.24
N TYR A 134 39.79 25.64 6.08
CA TYR A 134 38.70 25.39 7.04
C TYR A 134 39.19 24.32 8.04
N SER A 135 39.41 24.74 9.29
CA SER A 135 39.71 23.82 10.41
C SER A 135 38.47 23.01 10.77
N ARG A 136 38.56 21.67 10.67
CA ARG A 136 37.57 20.80 11.28
C ARG A 136 37.77 20.83 12.81
N ARG A 137 36.79 21.36 13.57
CA ARG A 137 36.75 21.17 15.02
C ARG A 137 35.98 19.88 15.32
N ASN A 138 36.57 19.02 16.12
CA ASN A 138 35.88 17.88 16.68
C ASN A 138 34.84 18.36 17.69
N MET A 139 33.67 17.76 17.72
CA MET A 139 32.59 18.11 18.67
C MET A 139 32.96 17.74 20.12
N ASP A 140 33.98 16.94 20.32
CA ASP A 140 34.40 16.40 21.63
C ASP A 140 35.33 17.36 22.41
N GLU A 141 35.63 18.56 21.91
CA GLU A 141 36.52 19.53 22.59
C GLU A 141 35.81 20.55 23.48
N ASN A 142 34.56 20.31 23.86
CA ASN A 142 33.85 21.15 24.84
C ASN A 142 33.28 20.32 25.99
N GLU A 143 34.11 19.88 26.90
CA GLU A 143 33.78 19.71 28.31
C GLU A 143 34.57 20.71 29.17
#